data_6f24c278168557871193c9ee682e4007
#
_entry.id   6f24c278168557871193c9ee682e4007
#
_cell.length_a   1.000
_cell.length_b   1.000
_cell.length_c   1.000
_cell.angle_alpha   90.00
_cell.angle_beta   90.00
_cell.angle_gamma   90.00
#
_symmetry.space_group_name_H-M   'P 1'
#
loop_
_entity.id
_entity.type
_entity.pdbx_description
1 polymer ?
#
loop_
_entity_poly.entity_id
_entity_poly.type
_entity_poly.pdbx_seq_one_letter_code
_entity_poly.pdbx_strand_id
1 'polypeptide(L)'
;MADSPVPIVSAAQFKAGPYGDLVKGYSDQALSDLLSEATRECESETGRRLVPFAAVPETHRAEGMDPDEYTDSANIPMDIQGTLGRSYAQALGVTTLVRHCWLNEYAVRYPELWSYGTVSIQVVRSYGGNQVLSTSQWQGAENDSGHVWFQLGQFIPLGSLIRVTYSGGYTVAIPADLVRAGKFMTAYLAVRELNPDASDHNPDELHADALMALANYVRS
;
A
#
# COMPACT_ATOMS: atom_id res chain seq x y z
N MET A 1 -8.15 -12.95 15.80
CA MET A 1 -9.24 -12.03 15.41
C MET A 1 -8.59 -11.03 14.48
N ALA A 2 -9.06 -10.94 13.24
CA ALA A 2 -8.59 -9.86 12.36
C ALA A 2 -9.19 -8.55 12.89
N ASP A 3 -8.35 -7.57 13.18
CA ASP A 3 -8.82 -6.25 13.56
C ASP A 3 -9.75 -5.73 12.45
N SER A 4 -10.96 -5.34 12.82
CA SER A 4 -11.86 -4.68 11.86
C SER A 4 -11.17 -3.40 11.41
N PRO A 5 -11.01 -3.18 10.10
CA PRO A 5 -10.35 -1.98 9.62
C PRO A 5 -11.09 -0.74 10.12
N VAL A 6 -10.35 0.29 10.48
CA VAL A 6 -10.94 1.61 10.74
C VAL A 6 -11.65 2.05 9.45
N PRO A 7 -12.94 2.37 9.45
CA PRO A 7 -13.64 2.70 8.21
C PRO A 7 -13.16 4.05 7.64
N ILE A 8 -13.11 4.16 6.30
CA ILE A 8 -12.81 5.42 5.57
C ILE A 8 -13.81 6.52 5.96
N VAL A 9 -15.07 6.14 6.20
CA VAL A 9 -16.14 7.05 6.58
C VAL A 9 -16.65 6.67 7.96
N SER A 10 -16.73 7.63 8.88
CA SER A 10 -17.35 7.37 10.19
C SER A 10 -18.88 7.30 10.07
N ALA A 11 -19.52 6.56 10.98
CA ALA A 11 -20.98 6.46 11.05
C ALA A 11 -21.66 7.85 11.14
N ALA A 12 -21.08 8.76 11.92
CA ALA A 12 -21.60 10.13 12.04
C ALA A 12 -21.51 10.90 10.71
N GLN A 13 -20.38 10.78 9.99
CA GLN A 13 -20.22 11.42 8.67
C GLN A 13 -21.16 10.85 7.61
N PHE A 14 -21.46 9.54 7.67
CA PHE A 14 -22.39 8.92 6.74
C PHE A 14 -23.82 9.33 7.04
N LYS A 15 -24.27 9.21 8.31
CA LYS A 15 -25.62 9.61 8.75
C LYS A 15 -25.94 11.10 8.47
N ALA A 16 -24.93 11.97 8.57
CA ALA A 16 -25.07 13.39 8.26
C ALA A 16 -24.99 13.72 6.76
N GLY A 17 -24.67 12.75 5.92
CA GLY A 17 -24.52 12.91 4.48
C GLY A 17 -25.83 12.72 3.70
N PRO A 18 -25.76 12.87 2.36
CA PRO A 18 -26.94 12.77 1.50
C PRO A 18 -27.57 11.36 1.48
N TYR A 19 -26.84 10.34 1.89
CA TYR A 19 -27.28 8.93 1.91
C TYR A 19 -27.65 8.43 3.31
N GLY A 20 -27.68 9.31 4.32
CA GLY A 20 -27.96 8.92 5.71
C GLY A 20 -29.33 8.26 5.88
N ASP A 21 -30.27 8.58 5.01
CA ASP A 21 -31.63 8.04 5.02
C ASP A 21 -31.67 6.54 4.69
N LEU A 22 -30.72 6.05 3.90
CA LEU A 22 -30.60 4.62 3.54
C LEU A 22 -30.34 3.72 4.75
N VAL A 23 -29.78 4.26 5.82
CA VAL A 23 -29.38 3.49 7.01
C VAL A 23 -30.20 3.83 8.26
N LYS A 24 -31.35 4.49 8.13
CA LYS A 24 -32.18 4.86 9.28
C LYS A 24 -32.67 3.68 10.13
N GLY A 25 -32.78 2.50 9.53
CA GLY A 25 -33.19 1.27 10.22
C GLY A 25 -32.05 0.41 10.75
N TYR A 26 -30.81 0.79 10.49
CA TYR A 26 -29.63 0.00 10.89
C TYR A 26 -29.32 0.21 12.37
N SER A 27 -28.97 -0.87 13.04
CA SER A 27 -28.30 -0.79 14.34
C SER A 27 -26.90 -0.19 14.17
N ASP A 28 -26.33 0.37 15.23
CA ASP A 28 -24.95 0.93 15.17
C ASP A 28 -23.93 -0.13 14.78
N GLN A 29 -24.14 -1.40 15.18
CA GLN A 29 -23.26 -2.51 14.77
C GLN A 29 -23.41 -2.80 13.27
N ALA A 30 -24.62 -2.93 12.76
CA ALA A 30 -24.86 -3.19 11.34
C ALA A 30 -24.29 -2.10 10.46
N LEU A 31 -24.42 -0.84 10.88
CA LEU A 31 -23.81 0.29 10.17
C LEU A 31 -22.27 0.24 10.22
N SER A 32 -21.70 -0.13 11.35
CA SER A 32 -20.24 -0.29 11.48
C SER A 32 -19.71 -1.39 10.57
N ASP A 33 -20.43 -2.49 10.47
CA ASP A 33 -20.08 -3.64 9.62
C ASP A 33 -20.15 -3.23 8.14
N LEU A 34 -21.23 -2.54 7.75
CA LEU A 34 -21.42 -2.01 6.38
C LEU A 34 -20.30 -1.03 5.99
N LEU A 35 -19.92 -0.11 6.87
CA LEU A 35 -18.84 0.85 6.64
C LEU A 35 -17.48 0.16 6.52
N SER A 36 -17.26 -0.90 7.30
CA SER A 36 -16.06 -1.71 7.23
C SER A 36 -15.99 -2.52 5.94
N GLU A 37 -17.12 -3.04 5.47
CA GLU A 37 -17.23 -3.72 4.18
C GLU A 37 -16.99 -2.76 3.02
N ALA A 38 -17.61 -1.59 3.02
CA ALA A 38 -17.37 -0.55 2.02
C ALA A 38 -15.89 -0.14 1.95
N THR A 39 -15.22 -0.09 3.09
CA THR A 39 -13.77 0.19 3.13
C THR A 39 -12.97 -0.91 2.46
N ARG A 40 -13.29 -2.18 2.73
CA ARG A 40 -12.61 -3.33 2.08
C ARG A 40 -12.83 -3.36 0.58
N GLU A 41 -14.04 -3.02 0.12
CA GLU A 41 -14.32 -2.92 -1.32
C GLU A 41 -13.47 -1.80 -1.95
N CYS A 42 -13.40 -0.61 -1.34
CA CYS A 42 -12.53 0.47 -1.82
C CYS A 42 -11.05 0.04 -1.86
N GLU A 43 -10.57 -0.69 -0.85
CA GLU A 43 -9.21 -1.22 -0.80
C GLU A 43 -8.98 -2.31 -1.87
N SER A 44 -9.97 -3.17 -2.10
CA SER A 44 -9.95 -4.19 -3.16
C SER A 44 -9.85 -3.55 -4.54
N GLU A 45 -10.66 -2.55 -4.82
CA GLU A 45 -10.69 -1.84 -6.11
C GLU A 45 -9.39 -1.07 -6.38
N THR A 46 -8.77 -0.53 -5.34
CA THR A 46 -7.49 0.19 -5.47
C THR A 46 -6.28 -0.74 -5.43
N GLY A 47 -6.45 -2.00 -5.02
CA GLY A 47 -5.39 -2.97 -4.82
C GLY A 47 -4.43 -2.62 -3.69
N ARG A 48 -4.86 -1.81 -2.71
CA ARG A 48 -4.04 -1.34 -1.59
C ARG A 48 -4.85 -1.00 -0.35
N ARG A 49 -4.16 -0.91 0.78
CA ARG A 49 -4.74 -0.41 2.03
C ARG A 49 -4.80 1.11 2.01
N LEU A 50 -5.94 1.66 2.35
CA LEU A 50 -6.20 3.10 2.36
C LEU A 50 -6.22 3.66 3.78
N VAL A 51 -6.68 2.88 4.73
CA VAL A 51 -6.78 3.26 6.14
C VAL A 51 -5.53 2.87 6.92
N PRO A 52 -5.28 3.47 8.08
CA PRO A 52 -4.16 3.09 8.93
C PRO A 52 -4.15 1.59 9.24
N PHE A 53 -3.01 0.95 9.02
CA PHE A 53 -2.81 -0.47 9.29
C PHE A 53 -1.58 -0.70 10.18
N ALA A 54 -1.66 -1.74 11.01
CA ALA A 54 -0.57 -2.17 11.86
C ALA A 54 0.49 -2.94 11.06
N ALA A 55 1.63 -3.20 11.70
CA ALA A 55 2.80 -3.85 11.12
C ALA A 55 2.44 -5.10 10.30
N VAL A 56 2.53 -4.99 9.00
CA VAL A 56 2.26 -6.06 8.04
C VAL A 56 3.57 -6.48 7.39
N PRO A 57 3.88 -7.77 7.39
CA PRO A 57 5.03 -8.30 6.69
C PRO A 57 4.73 -8.40 5.19
N GLU A 58 5.60 -7.85 4.39
CA GLU A 58 5.62 -7.95 2.94
C GLU A 58 6.92 -8.63 2.51
N THR A 59 6.87 -9.52 1.55
CA THR A 59 8.03 -10.29 1.13
C THR A 59 8.30 -10.06 -0.34
N HIS A 60 9.51 -9.57 -0.62
CA HIS A 60 10.04 -9.39 -1.96
C HIS A 60 11.11 -10.44 -2.23
N ARG A 61 11.19 -10.90 -3.47
CA ARG A 61 12.31 -11.72 -3.90
C ARG A 61 13.44 -10.80 -4.33
N ALA A 62 14.65 -11.09 -3.86
CA ALA A 62 15.86 -10.44 -4.33
C ALA A 62 16.14 -10.91 -5.77
N GLU A 63 15.50 -10.29 -6.73
CA GLU A 63 15.71 -10.49 -8.16
C GLU A 63 16.80 -9.54 -8.62
N GLY A 64 17.55 -9.94 -9.66
CA GLY A 64 18.56 -9.06 -10.23
C GLY A 64 17.89 -7.82 -10.81
N MET A 65 18.56 -6.69 -10.69
CA MET A 65 18.09 -5.44 -11.33
C MET A 65 17.93 -5.68 -12.83
N ASP A 66 16.84 -5.17 -13.39
CA ASP A 66 16.68 -5.09 -14.84
C ASP A 66 17.84 -4.24 -15.40
N PRO A 67 18.57 -4.72 -16.41
CA PRO A 67 19.64 -3.95 -17.04
C PRO A 67 19.21 -2.55 -17.50
N ASP A 68 17.93 -2.38 -17.83
CA ASP A 68 17.38 -1.10 -18.33
C ASP A 68 17.15 -0.07 -17.20
N GLU A 69 16.96 -0.49 -15.95
CA GLU A 69 16.94 0.42 -14.80
C GLU A 69 18.32 1.04 -14.49
N TYR A 70 19.39 0.49 -15.07
CA TYR A 70 20.75 1.03 -14.91
C TYR A 70 20.98 2.37 -15.60
N THR A 71 20.15 2.72 -16.58
CA THR A 71 20.36 3.92 -17.40
C THR A 71 19.90 5.21 -16.72
N ASP A 72 18.98 5.13 -15.75
CA ASP A 72 18.42 6.33 -15.09
C ASP A 72 19.16 6.76 -13.81
N SER A 73 20.04 5.95 -13.27
CA SER A 73 20.91 6.36 -12.15
C SER A 73 22.14 7.14 -12.66
N ALA A 74 21.90 8.25 -13.34
CA ALA A 74 22.85 9.09 -14.05
C ALA A 74 23.97 9.75 -13.22
N ASN A 75 24.16 9.38 -11.96
CA ASN A 75 25.15 10.00 -11.08
C ASN A 75 26.23 9.07 -10.53
N ILE A 76 26.35 7.86 -11.05
CA ILE A 76 27.48 6.99 -10.70
C ILE A 76 28.31 6.79 -11.98
N PRO A 77 29.61 7.19 -11.98
CA PRO A 77 30.44 7.05 -13.16
C PRO A 77 30.43 5.63 -13.71
N MET A 78 30.00 5.49 -14.97
CA MET A 78 29.81 4.21 -15.66
C MET A 78 31.08 3.33 -15.71
N ASP A 79 32.25 3.92 -15.62
CA ASP A 79 33.54 3.29 -15.64
C ASP A 79 33.87 2.47 -14.39
N ILE A 80 33.30 2.85 -13.23
CA ILE A 80 33.49 2.09 -11.98
C ILE A 80 32.44 0.99 -11.84
N GLN A 81 31.24 1.15 -12.36
CA GLN A 81 30.15 0.16 -12.25
C GLN A 81 30.15 -0.91 -13.34
N GLY A 82 30.44 -0.53 -14.57
CA GLY A 82 30.34 -1.43 -15.71
C GLY A 82 31.39 -2.52 -15.74
N THR A 83 32.63 -2.18 -15.37
CA THR A 83 33.76 -3.11 -15.53
C THR A 83 34.20 -3.75 -14.22
N LEU A 84 34.34 -2.97 -13.15
CA LEU A 84 34.82 -3.50 -11.87
C LEU A 84 33.69 -4.17 -11.07
N GLY A 85 32.46 -3.63 -11.08
CA GLY A 85 31.34 -4.17 -10.34
C GLY A 85 30.90 -5.54 -10.85
N ARG A 86 30.77 -5.71 -12.17
CA ARG A 86 30.41 -6.99 -12.78
C ARG A 86 31.51 -8.04 -12.64
N SER A 87 32.75 -7.68 -12.91
CA SER A 87 33.88 -8.61 -12.85
C SER A 87 34.17 -9.05 -11.42
N TYR A 88 34.07 -8.14 -10.46
CA TYR A 88 34.30 -8.47 -9.04
C TYR A 88 33.15 -9.28 -8.45
N ALA A 89 31.92 -8.96 -8.78
CA ALA A 89 30.74 -9.71 -8.38
C ALA A 89 30.69 -11.10 -9.00
N GLN A 90 31.09 -11.25 -10.28
CA GLN A 90 31.23 -12.55 -10.94
C GLN A 90 32.37 -13.37 -10.36
N ALA A 91 33.52 -12.77 -10.07
CA ALA A 91 34.67 -13.47 -9.48
C ALA A 91 34.41 -13.97 -8.05
N LEU A 92 33.53 -13.28 -7.31
CA LEU A 92 33.08 -13.67 -5.97
C LEU A 92 31.85 -14.58 -5.97
N GLY A 93 31.27 -14.93 -7.15
CA GLY A 93 30.04 -15.68 -7.25
C GLY A 93 28.80 -14.89 -6.79
N VAL A 94 28.93 -13.58 -6.61
CA VAL A 94 27.86 -12.67 -6.22
C VAL A 94 27.31 -12.01 -7.47
N THR A 95 26.32 -12.60 -8.08
CA THR A 95 25.89 -12.25 -9.43
C THR A 95 25.05 -11.01 -9.55
N THR A 96 24.49 -10.47 -8.48
CA THR A 96 23.78 -9.17 -8.53
C THR A 96 23.55 -8.59 -7.15
N LEU A 97 23.68 -7.27 -7.03
CA LEU A 97 23.34 -6.52 -5.83
C LEU A 97 21.92 -6.00 -6.00
N VAL A 98 21.02 -6.42 -5.13
CA VAL A 98 19.73 -5.78 -5.02
C VAL A 98 19.93 -4.46 -4.28
N ARG A 99 19.54 -3.35 -4.89
CA ARG A 99 19.78 -2.02 -4.33
C ARG A 99 18.54 -1.39 -3.74
N HIS A 100 17.37 -1.83 -4.14
CA HIS A 100 16.11 -1.27 -3.69
C HIS A 100 14.96 -2.28 -3.77
N CYS A 101 13.87 -1.98 -3.09
CA CYS A 101 12.58 -2.61 -3.29
C CYS A 101 11.47 -1.58 -3.15
N TRP A 102 10.33 -1.84 -3.77
CA TRP A 102 9.12 -1.04 -3.63
C TRP A 102 8.17 -1.72 -2.67
N LEU A 103 7.68 -0.98 -1.69
CA LEU A 103 6.61 -1.45 -0.83
C LEU A 103 5.30 -1.50 -1.64
N ASN A 104 4.48 -2.52 -1.41
CA ASN A 104 3.20 -2.65 -2.11
C ASN A 104 2.21 -1.58 -1.65
N GLU A 105 2.27 -1.23 -0.37
CA GLU A 105 1.41 -0.23 0.23
C GLU A 105 2.15 1.11 0.34
N TYR A 106 1.91 2.01 -0.59
CA TYR A 106 2.49 3.35 -0.59
C TYR A 106 1.44 4.40 -1.00
N ALA A 107 1.68 5.65 -0.63
CA ALA A 107 0.81 6.75 -1.02
C ALA A 107 0.96 7.04 -2.52
N VAL A 108 -0.13 6.86 -3.28
CA VAL A 108 -0.17 7.26 -4.70
C VAL A 108 -0.54 8.73 -4.82
N ARG A 109 -1.34 9.22 -3.87
CA ARG A 109 -1.86 10.57 -3.88
C ARG A 109 -1.88 11.12 -2.46
N TYR A 110 -1.66 12.42 -2.31
CA TYR A 110 -1.58 13.10 -1.01
C TYR A 110 -0.58 12.45 -0.05
N PRO A 111 0.70 12.31 -0.44
CA PRO A 111 1.69 11.66 0.40
C PRO A 111 1.86 12.38 1.75
N GLU A 112 1.61 13.67 1.83
CA GLU A 112 1.65 14.47 3.05
C GLU A 112 0.62 14.05 4.11
N LEU A 113 -0.41 13.32 3.71
CA LEU A 113 -1.43 12.75 4.61
C LEU A 113 -1.15 11.30 5.00
N TRP A 114 -0.21 10.68 4.31
CA TRP A 114 0.23 9.32 4.57
C TRP A 114 1.42 9.31 5.52
N SER A 115 1.53 8.27 6.33
CA SER A 115 2.77 8.04 7.08
C SER A 115 3.11 6.56 7.14
N TYR A 116 4.40 6.29 7.23
CA TYR A 116 4.94 4.98 7.54
C TYR A 116 5.29 4.95 9.03
N GLY A 117 4.88 3.88 9.71
CA GLY A 117 5.32 3.59 11.08
C GLY A 117 6.69 2.92 11.09
N THR A 118 6.99 2.21 12.15
CA THR A 118 8.26 1.47 12.31
C THR A 118 8.46 0.52 11.14
N VAL A 119 9.55 0.72 10.41
CA VAL A 119 9.98 -0.15 9.33
C VAL A 119 11.08 -1.07 9.82
N SER A 120 10.93 -2.36 9.59
CA SER A 120 11.93 -3.39 9.90
C SER A 120 12.18 -4.20 8.65
N ILE A 121 13.45 -4.36 8.28
CA ILE A 121 13.87 -5.10 7.10
C ILE A 121 14.69 -6.31 7.52
N GLN A 122 14.25 -7.48 7.09
CA GLN A 122 14.93 -8.76 7.32
C GLN A 122 15.28 -9.41 5.98
N VAL A 123 16.54 -9.74 5.81
CA VAL A 123 17.02 -10.58 4.71
C VAL A 123 16.96 -12.03 5.15
N VAL A 124 16.10 -12.81 4.51
CA VAL A 124 15.95 -14.26 4.74
C VAL A 124 16.80 -14.99 3.70
N ARG A 125 17.84 -15.64 4.15
CA ARG A 125 18.80 -16.35 3.29
C ARG A 125 18.53 -17.85 3.30
N SER A 126 18.79 -18.49 2.16
CA SER A 126 18.72 -19.96 2.06
C SER A 126 19.75 -20.66 2.94
N TYR A 127 20.89 -20.01 3.19
CA TYR A 127 21.98 -20.49 4.07
C TYR A 127 22.47 -19.35 4.95
N GLY A 128 22.80 -19.64 6.20
CA GLY A 128 23.45 -18.68 7.10
C GLY A 128 22.51 -17.87 7.99
N GLY A 129 21.23 -18.20 8.01
CA GLY A 129 20.25 -17.55 8.90
C GLY A 129 19.74 -16.20 8.42
N ASN A 130 18.74 -15.68 9.12
CA ASN A 130 18.11 -14.41 8.81
C ASN A 130 18.94 -13.24 9.36
N GLN A 131 19.05 -12.18 8.60
CA GLN A 131 19.73 -10.95 9.01
C GLN A 131 18.71 -9.81 9.08
N VAL A 132 18.56 -9.20 10.25
CA VAL A 132 17.83 -7.94 10.38
C VAL A 132 18.77 -6.80 10.02
N LEU A 133 18.36 -5.94 9.09
CA LEU A 133 19.13 -4.77 8.70
C LEU A 133 18.93 -3.65 9.72
N SER A 134 20.03 -3.01 10.13
CA SER A 134 19.96 -1.78 10.93
C SER A 134 19.49 -0.61 10.07
N THR A 135 18.96 0.43 10.69
CA THR A 135 18.50 1.65 10.01
C THR A 135 19.60 2.38 9.24
N SER A 136 20.88 2.13 9.56
CA SER A 136 22.01 2.65 8.80
C SER A 136 22.31 1.87 7.52
N GLN A 137 21.66 0.73 7.28
CA GLN A 137 21.91 -0.15 6.13
C GLN A 137 20.86 0.02 5.01
N TRP A 138 19.86 0.81 5.25
CA TRP A 138 18.81 1.12 4.28
C TRP A 138 18.32 2.56 4.46
N GLN A 139 17.66 3.10 3.44
CA GLN A 139 17.09 4.45 3.42
C GLN A 139 15.79 4.44 2.63
N GLY A 140 14.87 5.32 2.94
CA GLY A 140 13.60 5.47 2.25
C GLY A 140 12.43 4.96 3.07
N ALA A 141 11.34 4.62 2.43
CA ALA A 141 10.00 4.35 2.96
C ALA A 141 9.34 5.55 3.68
N GLU A 142 10.13 6.42 4.31
CA GLU A 142 9.66 7.64 4.97
C GLU A 142 9.40 8.79 3.98
N ASN A 143 9.86 8.64 2.75
CA ASN A 143 9.72 9.63 1.69
C ASN A 143 8.64 9.16 0.71
N ASP A 144 7.39 9.40 1.01
CA ASP A 144 6.22 9.51 0.13
C ASP A 144 6.05 8.48 -1.01
N SER A 145 7.06 7.70 -1.36
CA SER A 145 7.06 6.80 -2.52
C SER A 145 7.01 5.31 -2.19
N GLY A 146 7.17 4.92 -0.93
CA GLY A 146 7.30 3.50 -0.56
C GLY A 146 8.58 2.83 -1.10
N HIS A 147 9.54 3.61 -1.53
CA HIS A 147 10.78 3.13 -2.12
C HIS A 147 11.86 2.96 -1.05
N VAL A 148 12.37 1.76 -0.90
CA VAL A 148 13.43 1.42 0.06
C VAL A 148 14.72 1.19 -0.70
N TRP A 149 15.76 1.97 -0.36
CA TRP A 149 17.10 1.83 -0.89
C TRP A 149 18.01 1.14 0.12
N PHE A 150 18.84 0.21 -0.37
CA PHE A 150 19.88 -0.40 0.44
C PHE A 150 21.19 0.37 0.30
N GLN A 151 21.85 0.64 1.42
CA GLN A 151 23.10 1.38 1.45
C GLN A 151 24.21 0.67 0.67
N LEU A 152 25.13 1.44 0.10
CA LEU A 152 26.32 0.91 -0.57
C LEU A 152 27.11 0.01 0.39
N GLY A 153 27.45 -1.19 -0.07
CA GLY A 153 28.14 -2.20 0.73
C GLY A 153 27.22 -3.20 1.43
N GLN A 154 25.91 -2.99 1.40
CA GLN A 154 24.95 -4.00 1.85
C GLN A 154 24.75 -5.04 0.75
N PHE A 155 25.25 -6.25 0.99
CA PHE A 155 25.13 -7.35 0.04
C PHE A 155 23.88 -8.17 0.34
N ILE A 156 22.91 -8.15 -0.57
CA ILE A 156 21.74 -9.01 -0.54
C ILE A 156 21.90 -10.05 -1.65
N PRO A 157 22.16 -11.33 -1.32
CA PRO A 157 22.36 -12.36 -2.32
C PRO A 157 21.09 -12.58 -3.15
N LEU A 158 21.28 -12.83 -4.44
CA LEU A 158 20.19 -13.26 -5.33
C LEU A 158 19.45 -14.47 -4.76
N GLY A 159 18.15 -14.47 -4.94
CA GLY A 159 17.28 -15.55 -4.45
C GLY A 159 16.97 -15.46 -2.95
N SER A 160 17.58 -14.52 -2.22
CA SER A 160 17.15 -14.20 -0.85
C SER A 160 15.76 -13.61 -0.86
N LEU A 161 15.03 -13.76 0.23
CA LEU A 161 13.79 -13.03 0.44
C LEU A 161 14.06 -11.80 1.30
N ILE A 162 13.52 -10.67 0.90
CA ILE A 162 13.55 -9.42 1.65
C ILE A 162 12.18 -9.28 2.30
N ARG A 163 12.12 -9.46 3.61
CA ARG A 163 10.89 -9.26 4.37
C ARG A 163 10.91 -7.87 4.97
N VAL A 164 9.98 -7.03 4.54
CA VAL A 164 9.77 -5.69 5.08
C VAL A 164 8.52 -5.72 5.94
N THR A 165 8.64 -5.31 7.20
CA THR A 165 7.49 -5.20 8.11
C THR A 165 7.31 -3.73 8.44
N TYR A 166 6.16 -3.18 8.14
CA TYR A 166 5.87 -1.76 8.33
C TYR A 166 4.38 -1.54 8.66
N SER A 167 4.08 -0.37 9.17
CA SER A 167 2.72 0.15 9.29
C SER A 167 2.59 1.39 8.42
N GLY A 168 1.39 1.67 7.97
CA GLY A 168 1.16 2.80 7.07
C GLY A 168 -0.31 3.17 6.97
N GLY A 169 -0.63 4.01 6.03
CA GLY A 169 -1.99 4.46 5.74
C GLY A 169 -2.13 5.97 5.85
N TYR A 170 -3.29 6.47 5.48
CA TYR A 170 -3.65 7.89 5.67
C TYR A 170 -3.92 8.18 7.16
N THR A 171 -2.87 8.51 7.90
CA THR A 171 -2.91 8.67 9.36
C THR A 171 -3.19 10.10 9.81
N VAL A 172 -2.79 11.10 9.01
CA VAL A 172 -3.00 12.52 9.32
C VAL A 172 -4.46 12.90 9.05
N ALA A 173 -4.95 12.59 7.87
CA ALA A 173 -6.35 12.73 7.49
C ALA A 173 -6.64 11.83 6.27
N ILE A 174 -7.85 11.31 6.19
CA ILE A 174 -8.29 10.61 4.98
C ILE A 174 -8.66 11.65 3.93
N PRO A 175 -8.10 11.58 2.70
CA PRO A 175 -8.42 12.51 1.63
C PRO A 175 -9.92 12.62 1.35
N ALA A 176 -10.39 13.82 1.03
CA ALA A 176 -11.83 14.09 0.87
C ALA A 176 -12.48 13.29 -0.28
N ASP A 177 -11.73 13.02 -1.34
CA ASP A 177 -12.17 12.17 -2.45
C ASP A 177 -12.29 10.70 -2.05
N LEU A 178 -11.41 10.17 -1.19
CA LEU A 178 -11.57 8.84 -0.59
C LEU A 178 -12.79 8.78 0.35
N VAL A 179 -13.01 9.82 1.16
CA VAL A 179 -14.24 9.90 1.98
C VAL A 179 -15.49 9.92 1.09
N ARG A 180 -15.44 10.60 -0.04
CA ARG A 180 -16.52 10.62 -1.02
C ARG A 180 -16.73 9.23 -1.63
N ALA A 181 -15.67 8.56 -2.07
CA ALA A 181 -15.71 7.18 -2.58
C ALA A 181 -16.32 6.22 -1.54
N GLY A 182 -15.86 6.29 -0.30
CA GLY A 182 -16.39 5.48 0.79
C GLY A 182 -17.88 5.71 1.05
N LYS A 183 -18.38 6.95 0.90
CA LYS A 183 -19.82 7.25 1.00
C LYS A 183 -20.62 6.62 -0.14
N PHE A 184 -20.15 6.71 -1.37
CA PHE A 184 -20.80 6.07 -2.51
C PHE A 184 -20.81 4.55 -2.38
N MET A 185 -19.68 3.96 -2.00
CA MET A 185 -19.57 2.51 -1.81
C MET A 185 -20.50 2.02 -0.68
N THR A 186 -20.57 2.76 0.44
CA THR A 186 -21.48 2.42 1.53
C THR A 186 -22.94 2.53 1.10
N ALA A 187 -23.30 3.56 0.33
CA ALA A 187 -24.65 3.73 -0.20
C ALA A 187 -25.01 2.60 -1.19
N TYR A 188 -24.09 2.24 -2.07
CA TYR A 188 -24.23 1.12 -2.99
C TYR A 188 -24.54 -0.20 -2.25
N LEU A 189 -23.74 -0.53 -1.24
CA LEU A 189 -23.96 -1.75 -0.44
C LEU A 189 -25.29 -1.70 0.31
N ALA A 190 -25.64 -0.55 0.92
CA ALA A 190 -26.92 -0.38 1.60
C ALA A 190 -28.12 -0.60 0.66
N VAL A 191 -28.09 -0.09 -0.55
CA VAL A 191 -29.15 -0.29 -1.54
C VAL A 191 -29.25 -1.77 -1.96
N ARG A 192 -28.11 -2.43 -2.16
CA ARG A 192 -28.09 -3.87 -2.50
C ARG A 192 -28.70 -4.75 -1.40
N GLU A 193 -28.45 -4.44 -0.12
CA GLU A 193 -29.00 -5.21 1.00
C GLU A 193 -30.49 -4.97 1.22
N LEU A 194 -30.94 -3.72 1.02
CA LEU A 194 -32.33 -3.31 1.34
C LEU A 194 -33.38 -3.71 0.30
N ASN A 195 -33.01 -4.08 -0.87
CA ASN A 195 -33.83 -4.26 -2.06
C ASN A 195 -33.67 -3.09 -3.05
N PRO A 196 -33.14 -3.34 -4.23
CA PRO A 196 -32.92 -2.32 -5.25
C PRO A 196 -34.19 -1.54 -5.64
N ASP A 197 -35.35 -2.20 -5.57
CA ASP A 197 -36.65 -1.62 -5.95
C ASP A 197 -37.24 -0.68 -4.88
N ALA A 198 -36.67 -0.64 -3.69
CA ALA A 198 -37.16 0.17 -2.56
C ALA A 198 -36.42 1.50 -2.41
N SER A 199 -35.42 1.78 -3.22
CA SER A 199 -34.56 2.95 -3.16
C SER A 199 -34.73 3.82 -4.41
N ASP A 200 -34.79 5.14 -4.22
CA ASP A 200 -34.73 6.11 -5.31
C ASP A 200 -33.33 6.23 -5.94
N HIS A 201 -32.36 5.48 -5.41
CA HIS A 201 -30.97 5.49 -5.87
C HIS A 201 -30.67 4.25 -6.71
N ASN A 202 -30.07 4.50 -7.88
CA ASN A 202 -29.57 3.43 -8.75
C ASN A 202 -28.25 2.87 -8.21
N PRO A 203 -28.16 1.58 -7.83
CA PRO A 203 -26.95 0.99 -7.31
C PRO A 203 -25.78 1.04 -8.30
N ASP A 204 -26.05 0.87 -9.60
CA ASP A 204 -25.00 0.88 -10.62
C ASP A 204 -24.34 2.27 -10.77
N GLU A 205 -25.14 3.34 -10.63
CA GLU A 205 -24.61 4.71 -10.63
C GLU A 205 -23.77 4.98 -9.39
N LEU A 206 -24.22 4.55 -8.21
CA LEU A 206 -23.47 4.70 -6.96
C LEU A 206 -22.12 3.97 -7.03
N HIS A 207 -22.12 2.76 -7.59
CA HIS A 207 -20.88 2.00 -7.78
C HIS A 207 -19.95 2.69 -8.78
N ALA A 208 -20.47 3.15 -9.92
CA ALA A 208 -19.69 3.87 -10.92
C ALA A 208 -19.06 5.16 -10.35
N ASP A 209 -19.83 5.91 -9.54
CA ASP A 209 -19.35 7.12 -8.87
C ASP A 209 -18.25 6.81 -7.85
N ALA A 210 -18.36 5.70 -7.13
CA ALA A 210 -17.31 5.22 -6.22
C ALA A 210 -16.02 4.90 -6.99
N LEU A 211 -16.12 4.11 -8.07
CA LEU A 211 -14.98 3.75 -8.90
C LEU A 211 -14.32 4.97 -9.54
N MET A 212 -15.11 5.94 -10.01
CA MET A 212 -14.58 7.20 -10.56
C MET A 212 -13.78 7.99 -9.52
N ALA A 213 -14.26 8.04 -8.28
CA ALA A 213 -13.54 8.71 -7.19
C ALA A 213 -12.26 7.95 -6.78
N LEU A 214 -12.23 6.62 -6.93
CA LEU A 214 -11.08 5.77 -6.63
C LEU A 214 -10.04 5.71 -7.76
N ALA A 215 -10.39 6.08 -8.99
CA ALA A 215 -9.55 5.90 -10.17
C ALA A 215 -8.11 6.44 -10.02
N ASN A 216 -7.94 7.54 -9.27
CA ASN A 216 -6.63 8.14 -9.02
C ASN A 216 -5.80 7.41 -7.94
N TYR A 217 -6.36 6.40 -7.30
CA TYR A 217 -5.73 5.61 -6.24
C TYR A 217 -5.43 4.18 -6.68
N VAL A 218 -5.89 3.80 -7.86
CA VAL A 218 -5.59 2.48 -8.44
C VAL A 218 -4.10 2.38 -8.73
N ARG A 219 -3.51 1.26 -8.37
CA ARG A 219 -2.12 0.96 -8.66
C ARG A 219 -1.95 0.73 -10.16
N SER A 220 -1.11 1.53 -10.80
CA SER A 220 -0.65 1.33 -12.18
C SER A 220 0.48 0.30 -12.24
#